data_eea60fbf2b1cb99ea6bcc30b626f39a8
#
_entry.id   eea60fbf2b1cb99ea6bcc30b626f39a8
#
_cell.length_a   1.000
_cell.length_b   1.000
_cell.length_c   1.000
_cell.angle_alpha   90.00
_cell.angle_beta   90.00
_cell.angle_gamma   90.00
#
_symmetry.space_group_name_H-M   'P 1'
#
loop_
_entity.id
_entity.type
_entity.pdbx_description
1 polymer ?
#
loop_
_entity_poly.entity_id
_entity_poly.type
_entity_poly.pdbx_seq_one_letter_code
_entity_poly.pdbx_strand_id
1 'polypeptide(L)'
;MLGGVEVEGIAGMPLLLPLRPYRTLEEAVSGLGGKVVRAASRDVPLVVVGDGREDADRAFAVRTTFDGWAGGIVPVRAQGLRLAERQEFILSGVLSGAVAVAEAFQHLRGGNPAAGRRNVGLSLWRPEADWREPQTVGPVITRLPSALWLIGIGNVGQAYMWALGLLPYENPNEVQLVLQDYDMLAPSNDSTSLLTQPTVIGARKTRAIADWAEKRGFRTAIIERRFASDFRVGADDPAVALCGVDNALARSALEDAGFSRVIEAGLGYGIRDYLGFRTHVFPGSRRAHDIWRTEESGREVRTDLPAYQALEATGADQCGLTKLAGRTVGAPFVGAVAAAVVVGELLRMVNGGHAYELIDGHLRNLDHRTVVRAAEGQPFNPGSTEAERAAKRDRRSTATEFQPYACVGATPLALVPNGG
;
A
#
# COMPACT_ATOMS: atom_id res chain seq x y z
N MET A 1 -14.28 -4.58 10.90
CA MET A 1 -14.20 -3.40 9.99
C MET A 1 -14.25 -2.15 10.84
N LEU A 2 -13.52 -1.10 10.44
CA LEU A 2 -13.71 0.23 11.02
C LEU A 2 -15.13 0.69 10.65
N GLY A 3 -15.90 1.22 11.60
CA GLY A 3 -17.31 1.56 11.43
C GLY A 3 -17.61 2.73 10.50
N GLY A 4 -16.59 3.27 9.84
CA GLY A 4 -16.65 4.38 8.91
C GLY A 4 -15.58 5.42 9.18
N VAL A 5 -15.47 6.39 8.29
CA VAL A 5 -14.56 7.52 8.38
C VAL A 5 -15.37 8.79 8.20
N GLU A 6 -15.23 9.74 9.13
CA GLU A 6 -15.77 11.09 9.01
C GLU A 6 -14.66 12.04 8.58
N VAL A 7 -14.92 12.88 7.58
CA VAL A 7 -13.96 13.85 7.05
C VAL A 7 -14.57 15.25 7.11
N GLU A 8 -13.84 16.19 7.71
CA GLU A 8 -14.25 17.58 7.77
C GLU A 8 -13.27 18.49 7.02
N GLY A 9 -13.73 19.70 6.65
CA GLY A 9 -12.88 20.74 6.08
C GLY A 9 -12.49 20.56 4.60
N ILE A 10 -13.15 19.67 3.86
CA ILE A 10 -12.84 19.40 2.45
C ILE A 10 -13.86 19.96 1.45
N ALA A 11 -14.82 20.74 1.92
CA ALA A 11 -15.91 21.27 1.09
C ALA A 11 -15.36 22.08 -0.10
N GLY A 12 -15.79 21.69 -1.31
CA GLY A 12 -15.39 22.37 -2.55
C GLY A 12 -13.94 22.19 -2.98
N MET A 13 -13.13 21.40 -2.26
CA MET A 13 -11.73 21.17 -2.64
C MET A 13 -11.62 20.31 -3.91
N PRO A 14 -10.87 20.74 -4.94
CA PRO A 14 -10.66 19.95 -6.13
C PRO A 14 -9.82 18.70 -5.81
N LEU A 15 -10.11 17.60 -6.50
CA LEU A 15 -9.27 16.41 -6.44
C LEU A 15 -8.10 16.57 -7.43
N LEU A 16 -6.88 16.69 -6.91
CA LEU A 16 -5.67 16.85 -7.73
C LEU A 16 -5.12 15.52 -8.26
N LEU A 17 -5.62 14.40 -7.74
CA LEU A 17 -5.18 13.06 -8.11
C LEU A 17 -6.03 12.49 -9.26
N PRO A 18 -5.46 11.62 -10.13
CA PRO A 18 -6.20 11.02 -11.25
C PRO A 18 -7.16 9.90 -10.80
N LEU A 19 -7.99 10.14 -9.79
CA LEU A 19 -8.98 9.20 -9.26
C LEU A 19 -10.34 9.34 -9.96
N ARG A 20 -10.37 9.25 -11.28
CA ARG A 20 -11.65 9.25 -12.02
C ARG A 20 -12.62 8.17 -11.50
N PRO A 21 -13.94 8.44 -11.42
CA PRO A 21 -14.62 9.60 -12.01
C PRO A 21 -14.69 10.86 -11.13
N TYR A 22 -14.12 10.85 -9.94
CA TYR A 22 -14.24 11.92 -8.95
C TYR A 22 -13.51 13.20 -9.39
N ARG A 23 -14.13 14.36 -9.13
CA ARG A 23 -13.59 15.68 -9.42
C ARG A 23 -13.21 16.46 -8.16
N THR A 24 -13.88 16.18 -7.04
CA THR A 24 -13.64 16.82 -5.75
C THR A 24 -13.27 15.79 -4.68
N LEU A 25 -12.66 16.27 -3.59
CA LEU A 25 -12.38 15.42 -2.43
C LEU A 25 -13.66 14.90 -1.80
N GLU A 26 -14.74 15.69 -1.76
CA GLU A 26 -16.04 15.26 -1.23
C GLU A 26 -16.60 14.08 -2.03
N GLU A 27 -16.55 14.18 -3.38
CA GLU A 27 -16.99 13.08 -4.26
C GLU A 27 -16.14 11.83 -4.03
N ALA A 28 -14.81 11.98 -3.91
CA ALA A 28 -13.90 10.86 -3.67
C ALA A 28 -14.14 10.21 -2.31
N VAL A 29 -14.24 10.99 -1.24
CA VAL A 29 -14.52 10.49 0.11
C VAL A 29 -15.85 9.76 0.15
N SER A 30 -16.91 10.36 -0.39
CA SER A 30 -18.25 9.75 -0.41
C SER A 30 -18.29 8.49 -1.26
N GLY A 31 -17.67 8.51 -2.44
CA GLY A 31 -17.61 7.36 -3.36
C GLY A 31 -16.77 6.20 -2.81
N LEU A 32 -15.83 6.47 -1.89
CA LEU A 32 -15.05 5.46 -1.18
C LEU A 32 -15.68 5.04 0.16
N GLY A 33 -16.92 5.48 0.45
CA GLY A 33 -17.68 5.09 1.64
C GLY A 33 -17.41 5.91 2.89
N GLY A 34 -16.68 7.01 2.80
CA GLY A 34 -16.51 7.98 3.87
C GLY A 34 -17.71 8.94 3.99
N LYS A 35 -17.81 9.66 5.09
CA LYS A 35 -18.82 10.67 5.34
C LYS A 35 -18.17 12.04 5.44
N VAL A 36 -18.62 12.98 4.61
CA VAL A 36 -18.21 14.38 4.73
C VAL A 36 -19.13 15.05 5.76
N VAL A 37 -18.53 15.64 6.77
CA VAL A 37 -19.25 16.24 7.90
C VAL A 37 -18.77 17.68 8.16
N ARG A 38 -19.59 18.49 8.82
CA ARG A 38 -19.22 19.86 9.23
C ARG A 38 -18.28 19.86 10.45
N ALA A 39 -18.43 18.87 11.32
CA ALA A 39 -17.58 18.65 12.48
C ALA A 39 -17.51 17.16 12.76
N ALA A 40 -16.30 16.62 12.85
CA ALA A 40 -16.08 15.22 13.16
C ALA A 40 -16.35 14.90 14.64
N SER A 41 -16.82 13.69 14.90
CA SER A 41 -17.11 13.19 16.25
C SER A 41 -15.86 13.26 17.15
N ARG A 42 -16.04 13.65 18.43
CA ARG A 42 -14.90 13.86 19.34
C ARG A 42 -14.40 12.56 20.00
N ASP A 43 -15.24 11.56 20.11
CA ASP A 43 -14.93 10.30 20.83
C ASP A 43 -14.17 9.28 19.97
N VAL A 44 -13.72 9.68 18.79
CA VAL A 44 -13.05 8.81 17.81
C VAL A 44 -11.60 9.27 17.58
N PRO A 45 -10.72 8.37 17.10
CA PRO A 45 -9.37 8.72 16.67
C PRO A 45 -9.37 9.88 15.67
N LEU A 46 -8.46 10.83 15.86
CA LEU A 46 -8.25 11.96 14.96
C LEU A 46 -6.98 11.75 14.14
N VAL A 47 -7.11 11.89 12.83
CA VAL A 47 -5.97 12.02 11.92
C VAL A 47 -6.05 13.40 11.26
N VAL A 48 -5.07 14.24 11.53
CA VAL A 48 -4.94 15.56 10.92
C VAL A 48 -4.12 15.46 9.64
N VAL A 49 -4.63 16.01 8.54
CA VAL A 49 -3.92 16.08 7.26
C VAL A 49 -3.62 17.55 6.96
N GLY A 50 -2.36 17.86 6.66
CA GLY A 50 -1.92 19.25 6.40
C GLY A 50 -2.13 20.16 7.60
N ASP A 51 -2.65 21.39 7.36
CA ASP A 51 -2.89 22.43 8.38
C ASP A 51 -4.26 22.33 9.03
N GLY A 52 -4.88 21.15 8.97
CA GLY A 52 -6.16 20.90 9.59
C GLY A 52 -6.17 21.17 11.10
N ARG A 53 -7.38 21.39 11.65
CA ARG A 53 -7.58 21.70 13.06
C ARG A 53 -7.05 20.58 13.96
N GLU A 54 -6.27 20.95 14.95
CA GLU A 54 -5.76 20.06 15.99
C GLU A 54 -6.74 19.98 17.18
N ASP A 55 -6.82 18.80 17.76
CA ASP A 55 -7.47 18.57 19.04
C ASP A 55 -6.57 17.63 19.85
N ALA A 56 -5.65 18.25 20.60
CA ALA A 56 -4.66 17.54 21.39
C ALA A 56 -5.25 16.80 22.61
N ASP A 57 -6.47 17.10 23.01
CA ASP A 57 -7.12 16.47 24.18
C ASP A 57 -7.71 15.10 23.86
N ARG A 58 -7.79 14.72 22.58
CA ARG A 58 -8.27 13.39 22.20
C ARG A 58 -7.34 12.29 22.68
N ALA A 59 -7.89 11.15 23.01
CA ALA A 59 -7.14 9.96 23.41
C ALA A 59 -6.17 9.49 22.33
N PHE A 60 -6.53 9.69 21.05
CA PHE A 60 -5.70 9.46 19.89
C PHE A 60 -5.80 10.66 18.94
N ALA A 61 -4.69 11.32 18.71
CA ALA A 61 -4.58 12.40 17.73
C ALA A 61 -3.18 12.39 17.11
N VAL A 62 -3.12 12.14 15.80
CA VAL A 62 -1.88 12.14 15.01
C VAL A 62 -2.04 13.06 13.81
N ARG A 63 -0.91 13.59 13.34
CA ARG A 63 -0.80 14.35 12.09
C ARG A 63 0.00 13.54 11.08
N THR A 64 -0.49 13.42 9.86
CA THR A 64 0.31 12.96 8.74
C THR A 64 1.28 14.05 8.32
N THR A 65 2.49 13.68 7.97
CA THR A 65 3.52 14.61 7.49
C THR A 65 4.43 13.93 6.48
N PHE A 66 4.98 14.70 5.55
CA PHE A 66 5.89 14.21 4.51
C PHE A 66 6.88 15.31 4.10
N ASP A 67 8.01 14.93 3.50
CA ASP A 67 8.88 15.83 2.73
C ASP A 67 9.62 14.99 1.69
N GLY A 68 9.33 15.20 0.42
CA GLY A 68 9.82 14.35 -0.66
C GLY A 68 9.48 12.89 -0.44
N TRP A 69 10.49 12.03 -0.43
CA TRP A 69 10.32 10.58 -0.30
C TRP A 69 10.08 10.10 1.15
N ALA A 70 10.20 10.98 2.11
CA ALA A 70 9.95 10.67 3.52
C ALA A 70 8.49 10.95 3.88
N GLY A 71 7.86 10.04 4.62
CA GLY A 71 6.48 10.20 5.06
C GLY A 71 6.15 9.38 6.29
N GLY A 72 5.19 9.86 7.07
CA GLY A 72 4.76 9.21 8.29
C GLY A 72 3.78 10.03 9.09
N ILE A 73 3.72 9.76 10.38
CA ILE A 73 2.87 10.46 11.34
C ILE A 73 3.67 10.94 12.53
N VAL A 74 3.18 12.01 13.14
CA VAL A 74 3.64 12.53 14.43
C VAL A 74 2.45 12.73 15.35
N PRO A 75 2.59 12.53 16.68
CA PRO A 75 1.51 12.85 17.62
C PRO A 75 1.23 14.36 17.59
N VAL A 76 -0.05 14.75 17.59
CA VAL A 76 -0.45 16.18 17.61
C VAL A 76 0.12 16.91 18.83
N ARG A 77 0.26 16.20 19.96
CA ARG A 77 0.84 16.77 21.20
C ARG A 77 2.36 17.04 21.10
N ALA A 78 3.04 16.44 20.14
CA ALA A 78 4.49 16.56 19.98
C ALA A 78 4.82 17.75 19.05
N GLN A 79 5.03 18.90 19.63
CA GLN A 79 5.38 20.12 18.88
C GLN A 79 6.73 20.01 18.19
N GLY A 80 6.85 20.62 17.00
CA GLY A 80 8.12 20.73 16.25
C GLY A 80 8.61 19.48 15.54
N LEU A 81 7.80 18.42 15.46
CA LEU A 81 8.18 17.17 14.77
C LEU A 81 7.64 17.04 13.35
N ARG A 82 6.79 17.97 12.90
CA ARG A 82 6.27 18.02 11.54
C ARG A 82 7.42 18.24 10.56
N LEU A 83 7.46 17.48 9.46
CA LEU A 83 8.39 17.72 8.36
C LEU A 83 8.07 19.04 7.66
N ALA A 84 9.01 19.54 6.85
CA ALA A 84 8.86 20.84 6.21
C ALA A 84 7.83 20.86 5.07
N GLU A 85 7.45 19.71 4.55
CA GLU A 85 6.43 19.51 3.49
C GLU A 85 6.68 20.38 2.24
N ARG A 86 7.97 20.53 1.88
CA ARG A 86 8.41 21.39 0.76
C ARG A 86 8.38 20.70 -0.58
N GLN A 87 8.52 19.38 -0.59
CA GLN A 87 8.60 18.59 -1.81
C GLN A 87 7.49 17.56 -1.82
N GLU A 88 6.71 17.56 -2.88
CA GLU A 88 5.64 16.59 -3.08
C GLU A 88 6.17 15.29 -3.68
N PHE A 89 5.79 14.17 -3.07
CA PHE A 89 5.90 12.84 -3.63
C PHE A 89 4.70 12.01 -3.20
N ILE A 90 3.87 11.63 -4.14
CA ILE A 90 2.56 11.02 -3.84
C ILE A 90 2.66 9.76 -2.99
N LEU A 91 3.71 8.93 -3.17
CA LEU A 91 3.85 7.70 -2.39
C LEU A 91 4.18 7.96 -0.92
N SER A 92 4.84 9.07 -0.58
CA SER A 92 5.05 9.44 0.82
C SER A 92 3.72 9.85 1.48
N GLY A 93 2.81 10.48 0.73
CA GLY A 93 1.44 10.73 1.17
C GLY A 93 0.64 9.44 1.39
N VAL A 94 0.71 8.48 0.45
CA VAL A 94 0.09 7.15 0.59
C VAL A 94 0.64 6.42 1.82
N LEU A 95 1.96 6.43 2.01
CA LEU A 95 2.63 5.85 3.16
C LEU A 95 2.14 6.48 4.47
N SER A 96 2.13 7.81 4.55
CA SER A 96 1.69 8.55 5.73
C SER A 96 0.23 8.23 6.11
N GLY A 97 -0.66 8.23 5.11
CA GLY A 97 -2.06 7.87 5.30
C GLY A 97 -2.24 6.42 5.75
N ALA A 98 -1.53 5.48 5.14
CA ALA A 98 -1.60 4.06 5.50
C ALA A 98 -1.05 3.80 6.91
N VAL A 99 0.03 4.47 7.31
CA VAL A 99 0.58 4.41 8.67
C VAL A 99 -0.39 5.03 9.68
N ALA A 100 -1.05 6.15 9.35
CA ALA A 100 -2.07 6.74 10.20
C ALA A 100 -3.25 5.79 10.46
N VAL A 101 -3.74 5.12 9.41
CA VAL A 101 -4.79 4.10 9.53
C VAL A 101 -4.31 2.91 10.38
N ALA A 102 -3.06 2.45 10.18
CA ALA A 102 -2.48 1.35 10.95
C ALA A 102 -2.39 1.71 12.45
N GLU A 103 -1.97 2.91 12.80
CA GLU A 103 -1.87 3.36 14.19
C GLU A 103 -3.27 3.54 14.83
N ALA A 104 -4.22 4.13 14.09
CA ALA A 104 -5.61 4.25 14.55
C ALA A 104 -6.25 2.86 14.78
N PHE A 105 -6.02 1.92 13.87
CA PHE A 105 -6.47 0.54 14.01
C PHE A 105 -5.88 -0.13 15.26
N GLN A 106 -4.57 0.00 15.49
CA GLN A 106 -3.90 -0.57 16.67
C GLN A 106 -4.40 0.04 17.97
N HIS A 107 -4.68 1.36 17.97
CA HIS A 107 -5.27 2.07 19.11
C HIS A 107 -6.66 1.52 19.44
N LEU A 108 -7.56 1.47 18.45
CA LEU A 108 -8.94 0.99 18.62
C LEU A 108 -8.99 -0.49 19.05
N ARG A 109 -8.07 -1.31 18.56
CA ARG A 109 -7.95 -2.71 18.95
C ARG A 109 -7.40 -2.90 20.37
N GLY A 110 -6.76 -1.90 20.96
CA GLY A 110 -6.11 -1.97 22.26
C GLY A 110 -4.83 -2.82 22.30
N GLY A 111 -4.33 -3.26 21.15
CA GLY A 111 -3.19 -4.16 21.04
C GLY A 111 -1.81 -3.50 21.12
N ASN A 112 -1.73 -2.16 21.10
CA ASN A 112 -0.48 -1.42 21.15
C ASN A 112 -0.64 -0.13 21.96
N PRO A 113 -0.15 -0.09 23.22
CA PRO A 113 -0.27 1.11 24.06
C PRO A 113 0.54 2.31 23.55
N ALA A 114 1.50 2.10 22.64
CA ALA A 114 2.29 3.17 22.02
C ALA A 114 1.60 3.78 20.77
N ALA A 115 0.48 3.20 20.30
CA ALA A 115 -0.23 3.68 19.13
C ALA A 115 -0.67 5.15 19.29
N GLY A 116 -0.32 5.99 18.33
CA GLY A 116 -0.59 7.43 18.33
C GLY A 116 0.26 8.27 19.31
N ARG A 117 1.24 7.66 20.00
CA ARG A 117 2.07 8.34 20.99
C ARG A 117 3.55 8.46 20.58
N ARG A 118 3.89 8.03 19.39
CA ARG A 118 5.25 8.02 18.85
C ARG A 118 5.23 8.48 17.39
N ASN A 119 6.38 8.91 16.90
CA ASN A 119 6.57 9.17 15.49
C ASN A 119 6.72 7.84 14.76
N VAL A 120 6.00 7.66 13.66
CA VAL A 120 6.09 6.45 12.84
C VAL A 120 6.16 6.85 11.38
N GLY A 121 7.20 6.43 10.69
CA GLY A 121 7.37 6.77 9.28
C GLY A 121 8.54 6.04 8.65
N LEU A 122 8.73 6.28 7.37
CA LEU A 122 9.77 5.69 6.55
C LEU A 122 10.17 6.66 5.44
N SER A 123 11.45 6.64 5.08
CA SER A 123 11.90 7.21 3.81
C SER A 123 11.92 6.13 2.73
N LEU A 124 11.24 6.39 1.63
CA LEU A 124 11.29 5.54 0.44
C LEU A 124 12.59 5.74 -0.35
N TRP A 125 13.36 6.82 -0.07
CA TRP A 125 14.67 7.07 -0.66
C TRP A 125 15.81 6.39 0.11
N ARG A 126 15.78 6.49 1.44
CA ARG A 126 16.76 5.88 2.36
C ARG A 126 16.05 5.10 3.47
N PRO A 127 15.51 3.93 3.13
CA PRO A 127 14.71 3.16 4.09
C PRO A 127 15.48 2.70 5.33
N GLU A 128 16.82 2.73 5.30
CA GLU A 128 17.69 2.40 6.46
C GLU A 128 17.84 3.55 7.46
N ALA A 129 17.60 4.80 7.03
CA ALA A 129 17.84 5.99 7.86
C ALA A 129 16.58 6.39 8.67
N ASP A 130 16.76 7.26 9.65
CA ASP A 130 15.63 7.94 10.29
C ASP A 130 14.96 8.85 9.26
N TRP A 131 13.68 8.59 8.99
CA TRP A 131 12.91 9.27 7.95
C TRP A 131 12.77 10.79 8.15
N ARG A 132 13.10 11.31 9.33
CA ARG A 132 13.06 12.74 9.67
C ARG A 132 14.36 13.47 9.33
N GLU A 133 15.41 12.76 8.97
CA GLU A 133 16.69 13.35 8.63
C GLU A 133 16.66 14.01 7.24
N PRO A 134 17.33 15.18 7.04
CA PRO A 134 17.29 15.92 5.76
C PRO A 134 17.70 15.10 4.54
N GLN A 135 18.66 14.16 4.69
CA GLN A 135 19.15 13.32 3.58
C GLN A 135 18.16 12.26 3.12
N THR A 136 17.02 12.12 3.80
CA THR A 136 15.99 11.14 3.47
C THR A 136 14.92 11.68 2.53
N VAL A 137 14.94 13.00 2.27
CA VAL A 137 13.99 13.70 1.39
C VAL A 137 14.07 13.20 -0.06
N GLY A 138 15.26 12.83 -0.53
CA GLY A 138 15.49 12.35 -1.89
C GLY A 138 15.33 13.43 -2.97
N PRO A 139 15.59 13.09 -4.25
CA PRO A 139 15.46 14.02 -5.38
C PRO A 139 14.01 14.16 -5.84
N VAL A 140 13.74 15.22 -6.59
CA VAL A 140 12.47 15.34 -7.35
C VAL A 140 12.42 14.22 -8.40
N ILE A 141 11.27 13.58 -8.52
CA ILE A 141 11.05 12.54 -9.53
C ILE A 141 10.96 13.20 -10.91
N THR A 142 11.73 12.68 -11.84
CA THR A 142 11.73 13.13 -13.23
C THR A 142 11.31 12.05 -14.21
N ARG A 143 11.49 10.79 -13.83
CA ARG A 143 11.19 9.61 -14.66
C ARG A 143 10.31 8.63 -13.94
N LEU A 144 9.35 8.08 -14.69
CA LEU A 144 8.41 7.06 -14.22
C LEU A 144 8.52 5.82 -15.11
N PRO A 145 8.31 4.60 -14.56
CA PRO A 145 8.33 3.36 -15.35
C PRO A 145 7.14 3.33 -16.32
N SER A 146 7.36 2.83 -17.53
CA SER A 146 6.31 2.77 -18.57
C SER A 146 5.98 1.35 -19.04
N ALA A 147 6.72 0.32 -18.63
CA ALA A 147 6.45 -1.06 -19.02
C ALA A 147 6.65 -2.01 -17.83
N LEU A 148 5.56 -2.55 -17.30
CA LEU A 148 5.58 -3.38 -16.10
C LEU A 148 4.68 -4.60 -16.24
N TRP A 149 5.06 -5.66 -15.54
CA TRP A 149 4.26 -6.86 -15.34
C TRP A 149 3.80 -6.96 -13.88
N LEU A 150 2.51 -7.07 -13.64
CA LEU A 150 1.94 -7.29 -12.31
C LEU A 150 1.52 -8.76 -12.18
N ILE A 151 2.21 -9.50 -11.32
CA ILE A 151 1.95 -10.92 -11.04
C ILE A 151 1.19 -11.06 -9.74
N GLY A 152 -0.05 -11.55 -9.81
CA GLY A 152 -0.97 -11.64 -8.67
C GLY A 152 -1.70 -10.32 -8.40
N ILE A 153 -3.01 -10.31 -8.67
CA ILE A 153 -3.90 -9.13 -8.53
C ILE A 153 -4.79 -9.28 -7.28
N GLY A 154 -4.19 -9.75 -6.20
CA GLY A 154 -4.79 -9.81 -4.87
C GLY A 154 -4.64 -8.50 -4.09
N ASN A 155 -4.60 -8.57 -2.76
CA ASN A 155 -4.41 -7.41 -1.88
C ASN A 155 -3.22 -6.54 -2.32
N VAL A 156 -2.04 -7.14 -2.39
CA VAL A 156 -0.78 -6.43 -2.69
C VAL A 156 -0.74 -5.97 -4.15
N GLY A 157 -1.18 -6.80 -5.10
CA GLY A 157 -1.19 -6.43 -6.52
C GLY A 157 -2.15 -5.28 -6.82
N GLN A 158 -3.31 -5.23 -6.17
CA GLN A 158 -4.21 -4.08 -6.28
C GLN A 158 -3.63 -2.83 -5.63
N ALA A 159 -2.87 -2.98 -4.53
CA ALA A 159 -2.16 -1.86 -3.93
C ALA A 159 -1.03 -1.33 -4.83
N TYR A 160 -0.32 -2.20 -5.58
CA TYR A 160 0.62 -1.76 -6.61
C TYR A 160 -0.08 -0.95 -7.70
N MET A 161 -1.21 -1.47 -8.21
CA MET A 161 -1.98 -0.75 -9.22
C MET A 161 -2.47 0.61 -8.71
N TRP A 162 -2.95 0.67 -7.47
CA TRP A 162 -3.32 1.92 -6.81
C TRP A 162 -2.14 2.90 -6.78
N ALA A 163 -0.97 2.46 -6.28
CA ALA A 163 0.23 3.28 -6.18
C ALA A 163 0.69 3.79 -7.56
N LEU A 164 0.72 2.93 -8.58
CA LEU A 164 1.07 3.31 -9.96
C LEU A 164 0.05 4.29 -10.55
N GLY A 165 -1.24 4.07 -10.30
CA GLY A 165 -2.31 4.93 -10.81
C GLY A 165 -2.35 6.32 -10.20
N LEU A 166 -1.66 6.55 -9.09
CA LEU A 166 -1.52 7.86 -8.45
C LEU A 166 -0.28 8.64 -8.93
N LEU A 167 0.65 7.98 -9.63
CA LEU A 167 1.87 8.63 -10.11
C LEU A 167 1.55 9.70 -11.16
N PRO A 168 2.31 10.81 -11.17
CA PRO A 168 2.07 11.94 -12.05
C PRO A 168 2.60 11.70 -13.47
N TYR A 169 2.04 10.73 -14.18
CA TYR A 169 2.36 10.48 -15.57
C TYR A 169 1.92 11.65 -16.46
N GLU A 170 2.82 12.21 -17.27
CA GLU A 170 2.44 13.23 -18.25
C GLU A 170 1.55 12.62 -19.35
N ASN A 171 1.92 11.42 -19.82
CA ASN A 171 1.21 10.66 -20.84
C ASN A 171 0.90 9.23 -20.36
N PRO A 172 -0.19 9.00 -19.60
CA PRO A 172 -0.52 7.67 -19.09
C PRO A 172 -0.72 6.61 -20.19
N ASN A 173 -1.09 7.00 -21.41
CA ASN A 173 -1.25 6.12 -22.56
C ASN A 173 0.06 5.52 -23.11
N GLU A 174 1.20 6.01 -22.66
CA GLU A 174 2.50 5.40 -22.96
C GLU A 174 2.83 4.24 -22.01
N VAL A 175 2.09 4.12 -20.91
CA VAL A 175 2.32 3.08 -19.92
C VAL A 175 1.63 1.80 -20.33
N GLN A 176 2.42 0.72 -20.41
CA GLN A 176 1.96 -0.64 -20.71
C GLN A 176 2.05 -1.50 -19.45
N LEU A 177 0.94 -2.10 -19.05
CA LEU A 177 0.85 -2.97 -17.89
C LEU A 177 0.34 -4.35 -18.31
N VAL A 178 1.10 -5.40 -18.03
CA VAL A 178 0.64 -6.78 -18.15
C VAL A 178 0.11 -7.23 -16.79
N LEU A 179 -1.16 -7.66 -16.76
CA LEU A 179 -1.84 -8.08 -15.54
C LEU A 179 -2.04 -9.59 -15.56
N GLN A 180 -1.39 -10.31 -14.64
CA GLN A 180 -1.46 -11.76 -14.56
C GLN A 180 -2.09 -12.23 -13.26
N ASP A 181 -3.24 -12.86 -13.36
CA ASP A 181 -3.95 -13.57 -12.28
C ASP A 181 -4.96 -14.52 -12.91
N TYR A 182 -5.37 -15.56 -12.21
CA TYR A 182 -6.37 -16.52 -12.70
C TYR A 182 -7.67 -16.52 -11.86
N ASP A 183 -7.67 -15.80 -10.73
CA ASP A 183 -8.77 -15.79 -9.79
C ASP A 183 -9.89 -14.83 -10.18
N MET A 184 -11.03 -15.05 -9.52
CA MET A 184 -12.15 -14.12 -9.50
C MET A 184 -12.14 -13.29 -8.21
N LEU A 185 -12.76 -12.12 -8.24
CA LEU A 185 -13.00 -11.30 -7.07
C LEU A 185 -14.07 -11.96 -6.19
N ALA A 186 -13.69 -12.28 -4.97
CA ALA A 186 -14.57 -12.84 -3.95
C ALA A 186 -15.04 -11.74 -2.96
N PRO A 187 -16.15 -11.96 -2.21
CA PRO A 187 -16.62 -11.01 -1.21
C PRO A 187 -15.53 -10.62 -0.17
N SER A 188 -14.61 -11.53 0.16
CA SER A 188 -13.50 -11.25 1.06
C SER A 188 -12.50 -10.23 0.51
N ASN A 189 -12.45 -10.03 -0.81
CA ASN A 189 -11.56 -9.03 -1.41
C ASN A 189 -12.05 -7.60 -1.18
N ASP A 190 -13.35 -7.36 -0.97
CA ASP A 190 -13.89 -6.04 -0.64
C ASP A 190 -13.28 -5.46 0.64
N SER A 191 -13.01 -6.31 1.64
CA SER A 191 -12.42 -5.88 2.93
C SER A 191 -10.89 -5.96 2.97
N THR A 192 -10.25 -6.57 1.98
CA THR A 192 -8.80 -6.82 1.98
C THR A 192 -8.05 -6.11 0.86
N SER A 193 -8.71 -5.63 -0.16
CA SER A 193 -8.06 -5.07 -1.36
C SER A 193 -8.54 -3.65 -1.65
N LEU A 194 -7.63 -2.77 -2.06
CA LEU A 194 -7.91 -1.33 -2.21
C LEU A 194 -8.84 -0.98 -3.38
N LEU A 195 -8.85 -1.78 -4.44
CA LEU A 195 -9.59 -1.50 -5.68
C LEU A 195 -10.82 -2.38 -5.86
N THR A 196 -11.08 -3.30 -4.95
CA THR A 196 -12.30 -4.12 -5.00
C THR A 196 -13.47 -3.36 -4.37
N GLN A 197 -14.58 -3.33 -5.08
CA GLN A 197 -15.86 -2.81 -4.62
C GLN A 197 -16.94 -3.88 -4.78
N PRO A 198 -18.05 -3.83 -4.06
CA PRO A 198 -19.15 -4.81 -4.17
C PRO A 198 -19.64 -5.03 -5.60
N THR A 199 -19.61 -3.99 -6.43
CA THR A 199 -20.08 -4.00 -7.84
C THR A 199 -19.23 -4.86 -8.78
N VAL A 200 -17.98 -5.17 -8.41
CA VAL A 200 -17.06 -5.97 -9.24
C VAL A 200 -16.84 -7.38 -8.71
N ILE A 201 -17.50 -7.76 -7.60
CA ILE A 201 -17.44 -9.12 -7.06
C ILE A 201 -18.00 -10.10 -8.09
N GLY A 202 -17.28 -11.22 -8.30
CA GLY A 202 -17.59 -12.22 -9.32
C GLY A 202 -16.92 -11.95 -10.68
N ALA A 203 -16.30 -10.80 -10.90
CA ALA A 203 -15.49 -10.55 -12.08
C ALA A 203 -14.10 -11.21 -11.97
N ARG A 204 -13.42 -11.46 -13.10
CA ARG A 204 -11.99 -11.80 -13.10
C ARG A 204 -11.19 -10.66 -12.53
N LYS A 205 -10.25 -10.94 -11.63
CA LYS A 205 -9.39 -9.92 -11.01
C LYS A 205 -8.67 -9.07 -12.06
N THR A 206 -8.08 -9.73 -13.06
CA THR A 206 -7.38 -9.06 -14.15
C THR A 206 -8.25 -8.08 -14.91
N ARG A 207 -9.50 -8.46 -15.25
CA ARG A 207 -10.42 -7.63 -16.02
C ARG A 207 -10.92 -6.42 -15.23
N ALA A 208 -11.27 -6.61 -13.95
CA ALA A 208 -11.72 -5.52 -13.09
C ALA A 208 -10.60 -4.48 -12.90
N ILE A 209 -9.36 -4.94 -12.74
CA ILE A 209 -8.22 -4.04 -12.52
C ILE A 209 -7.72 -3.43 -13.84
N ALA A 210 -7.85 -4.13 -14.97
CA ALA A 210 -7.61 -3.55 -16.29
C ALA A 210 -8.58 -2.39 -16.57
N ASP A 211 -9.88 -2.59 -16.36
CA ASP A 211 -10.88 -1.52 -16.51
C ASP A 211 -10.57 -0.30 -15.63
N TRP A 212 -10.12 -0.54 -14.39
CA TRP A 212 -9.69 0.53 -13.50
C TRP A 212 -8.46 1.28 -14.02
N ALA A 213 -7.46 0.59 -14.55
CA ALA A 213 -6.23 1.16 -15.11
C ALA A 213 -6.48 1.92 -16.41
N GLU A 214 -7.28 1.35 -17.31
CA GLU A 214 -7.62 1.94 -18.61
C GLU A 214 -8.44 3.23 -18.46
N LYS A 215 -9.31 3.32 -17.46
CA LYS A 215 -10.01 4.57 -17.11
C LYS A 215 -9.02 5.69 -16.69
N ARG A 216 -7.79 5.36 -16.35
CA ARG A 216 -6.69 6.31 -16.06
C ARG A 216 -5.77 6.55 -17.24
N GLY A 217 -6.06 5.93 -18.37
CA GLY A 217 -5.33 6.08 -19.62
C GLY A 217 -4.20 5.08 -19.82
N PHE A 218 -3.99 4.12 -18.92
CA PHE A 218 -2.98 3.08 -19.10
C PHE A 218 -3.41 2.09 -20.19
N ARG A 219 -2.44 1.50 -20.87
CA ARG A 219 -2.67 0.35 -21.77
C ARG A 219 -2.46 -0.92 -20.98
N THR A 220 -3.40 -1.86 -21.06
CA THR A 220 -3.30 -3.14 -20.36
C THR A 220 -3.28 -4.32 -21.31
N ALA A 221 -2.57 -5.37 -20.91
CA ALA A 221 -2.68 -6.71 -21.46
C ALA A 221 -3.01 -7.69 -20.32
N ILE A 222 -3.84 -8.68 -20.58
CA ILE A 222 -4.36 -9.59 -19.56
C ILE A 222 -3.85 -11.00 -19.82
N ILE A 223 -3.32 -11.65 -18.77
CA ILE A 223 -2.98 -13.06 -18.75
C ILE A 223 -3.76 -13.77 -17.66
N GLU A 224 -4.81 -14.47 -18.04
CA GLU A 224 -5.67 -15.22 -17.11
C GLU A 224 -5.12 -16.63 -16.86
N ARG A 225 -3.88 -16.68 -16.38
CA ARG A 225 -3.14 -17.91 -16.11
C ARG A 225 -2.39 -17.79 -14.79
N ARG A 226 -2.34 -18.90 -14.04
CA ARG A 226 -1.48 -19.00 -12.85
C ARG A 226 -0.02 -18.81 -13.25
N PHE A 227 0.70 -18.01 -12.48
CA PHE A 227 2.15 -17.93 -12.60
C PHE A 227 2.76 -19.18 -11.92
N ALA A 228 3.62 -19.90 -12.66
CA ALA A 228 4.26 -21.14 -12.22
C ALA A 228 5.62 -21.30 -12.89
N SER A 229 6.37 -22.35 -12.54
CA SER A 229 7.74 -22.58 -13.01
C SER A 229 7.88 -22.81 -14.53
N ASP A 230 6.79 -23.11 -15.22
CA ASP A 230 6.72 -23.27 -16.68
C ASP A 230 6.53 -21.96 -17.44
N PHE A 231 6.34 -20.82 -16.70
CA PHE A 231 6.16 -19.52 -17.31
C PHE A 231 7.50 -18.95 -17.80
N ARG A 232 7.47 -18.31 -18.96
CA ARG A 232 8.59 -17.55 -19.52
C ARG A 232 8.09 -16.25 -20.11
N VAL A 233 8.82 -15.16 -19.84
CA VAL A 233 8.57 -13.85 -20.43
C VAL A 233 9.11 -13.82 -21.85
N GLY A 234 8.36 -13.24 -22.79
CA GLY A 234 8.76 -13.04 -24.17
C GLY A 234 9.74 -11.88 -24.33
N ALA A 235 10.44 -11.83 -25.47
CA ALA A 235 11.43 -10.78 -25.74
C ALA A 235 10.83 -9.37 -25.84
N ASP A 236 9.57 -9.28 -26.29
CA ASP A 236 8.84 -8.02 -26.48
C ASP A 236 7.98 -7.65 -25.28
N ASP A 237 7.97 -8.49 -24.25
CA ASP A 237 7.20 -8.26 -23.03
C ASP A 237 7.92 -7.34 -22.03
N PRO A 238 7.20 -6.69 -21.11
CA PRO A 238 7.82 -5.95 -20.02
C PRO A 238 8.79 -6.82 -19.21
N ALA A 239 10.05 -6.40 -19.15
CA ALA A 239 11.13 -7.17 -18.51
C ALA A 239 11.20 -6.99 -16.99
N VAL A 240 10.36 -6.12 -16.41
CA VAL A 240 10.32 -5.82 -14.97
C VAL A 240 8.96 -6.22 -14.41
N ALA A 241 8.97 -7.02 -13.35
CA ALA A 241 7.75 -7.49 -12.71
C ALA A 241 7.61 -6.98 -11.26
N LEU A 242 6.38 -6.63 -10.89
CA LEU A 242 5.94 -6.44 -9.50
C LEU A 242 5.10 -7.64 -9.09
N CYS A 243 5.55 -8.40 -8.09
CA CYS A 243 4.89 -9.63 -7.68
C CYS A 243 4.19 -9.48 -6.33
N GLY A 244 2.90 -9.81 -6.29
CA GLY A 244 2.08 -9.76 -5.09
C GLY A 244 1.36 -11.09 -4.81
N VAL A 245 1.88 -12.22 -5.31
CA VAL A 245 1.30 -13.55 -5.02
C VAL A 245 1.61 -13.99 -3.59
N ASP A 246 0.72 -14.76 -2.99
CA ASP A 246 0.87 -15.33 -1.65
C ASP A 246 1.40 -16.76 -1.63
N ASN A 247 1.58 -17.37 -2.78
CA ASN A 247 1.98 -18.77 -2.95
C ASN A 247 3.51 -18.90 -3.03
N ALA A 248 4.12 -19.65 -2.11
CA ALA A 248 5.55 -19.85 -2.04
C ALA A 248 6.14 -20.54 -3.31
N LEU A 249 5.42 -21.50 -3.90
CA LEU A 249 5.86 -22.16 -5.14
C LEU A 249 5.90 -21.19 -6.32
N ALA A 250 4.91 -20.30 -6.43
CA ALA A 250 4.93 -19.28 -7.47
C ALA A 250 6.09 -18.28 -7.25
N ARG A 251 6.35 -17.88 -6.01
CA ARG A 251 7.47 -16.99 -5.67
C ARG A 251 8.83 -17.64 -5.94
N SER A 252 8.99 -18.94 -5.66
CA SER A 252 10.24 -19.64 -5.92
C SER A 252 10.63 -19.68 -7.40
N ALA A 253 9.67 -19.54 -8.30
CA ALA A 253 9.86 -19.57 -9.75
C ALA A 253 10.13 -18.19 -10.38
N LEU A 254 10.16 -17.11 -9.61
CA LEU A 254 10.24 -15.75 -10.16
C LEU A 254 11.48 -15.48 -11.01
N GLU A 255 12.65 -15.97 -10.58
CA GLU A 255 13.90 -15.75 -11.32
C GLU A 255 13.99 -16.63 -12.58
N ASP A 256 13.33 -17.79 -12.59
CA ASP A 256 13.36 -18.71 -13.73
C ASP A 256 12.49 -18.20 -14.90
N ALA A 257 11.58 -17.27 -14.65
CA ALA A 257 10.67 -16.72 -15.66
C ALA A 257 11.37 -15.87 -16.73
N GLY A 258 12.57 -15.34 -16.43
CA GLY A 258 13.37 -14.55 -17.38
C GLY A 258 13.15 -13.03 -17.29
N PHE A 259 12.50 -12.54 -16.24
CA PHE A 259 12.47 -11.11 -15.96
C PHE A 259 13.88 -10.58 -15.63
N SER A 260 14.20 -9.39 -16.11
CA SER A 260 15.47 -8.73 -15.75
C SER A 260 15.47 -8.24 -14.31
N ARG A 261 14.29 -7.93 -13.79
CA ARG A 261 14.07 -7.51 -12.40
C ARG A 261 12.68 -7.92 -11.91
N VAL A 262 12.63 -8.48 -10.72
CA VAL A 262 11.37 -8.72 -10.01
C VAL A 262 11.44 -8.03 -8.66
N ILE A 263 10.44 -7.23 -8.33
CA ILE A 263 10.25 -6.67 -7.00
C ILE A 263 9.00 -7.31 -6.43
N GLU A 264 9.14 -8.05 -5.35
CA GLU A 264 8.01 -8.74 -4.72
C GLU A 264 7.74 -8.23 -3.32
N ALA A 265 6.49 -8.34 -2.87
CA ALA A 265 6.18 -8.18 -1.46
C ALA A 265 5.28 -9.29 -0.95
N GLY A 266 5.58 -9.73 0.27
CA GLY A 266 4.75 -10.55 1.11
C GLY A 266 4.24 -9.79 2.31
N LEU A 267 3.03 -10.12 2.77
CA LEU A 267 2.49 -9.64 4.03
C LEU A 267 2.68 -10.70 5.11
N GLY A 268 2.73 -10.25 6.37
CA GLY A 268 2.87 -11.12 7.51
C GLY A 268 1.72 -12.12 7.61
N TYR A 269 2.03 -13.27 8.22
CA TYR A 269 1.16 -14.43 8.23
C TYR A 269 0.30 -14.52 9.51
N GLY A 270 -0.96 -14.86 9.32
CA GLY A 270 -1.89 -15.12 10.42
C GLY A 270 -2.20 -13.90 11.28
N ILE A 271 -2.91 -14.13 12.38
CA ILE A 271 -3.45 -13.07 13.25
C ILE A 271 -2.42 -12.36 14.13
N ARG A 272 -1.21 -12.91 14.24
CA ARG A 272 -0.16 -12.35 15.10
C ARG A 272 0.77 -11.43 14.33
N ASP A 273 0.96 -11.67 13.03
CA ASP A 273 1.95 -11.00 12.20
C ASP A 273 1.35 -10.22 11.02
N TYR A 274 0.02 -10.06 10.94
CA TYR A 274 -0.68 -9.42 9.83
C TYR A 274 -0.29 -7.93 9.60
N LEU A 275 0.45 -7.32 10.51
CA LEU A 275 1.01 -5.96 10.36
C LEU A 275 2.42 -5.97 9.74
N GLY A 276 2.99 -7.14 9.49
CA GLY A 276 4.30 -7.31 8.87
C GLY A 276 4.22 -7.18 7.35
N PHE A 277 5.28 -6.67 6.75
CA PHE A 277 5.53 -6.72 5.31
C PHE A 277 7.00 -6.99 5.06
N ARG A 278 7.29 -7.71 3.98
CA ARG A 278 8.65 -7.99 3.54
C ARG A 278 8.72 -7.86 2.03
N THR A 279 9.73 -7.16 1.55
CA THR A 279 9.98 -7.00 0.10
C THR A 279 11.31 -7.62 -0.27
N HIS A 280 11.38 -8.25 -1.44
CA HIS A 280 12.63 -8.72 -2.03
C HIS A 280 12.76 -8.19 -3.45
N VAL A 281 14.01 -8.00 -3.88
CA VAL A 281 14.35 -7.67 -5.26
C VAL A 281 15.21 -8.78 -5.84
N PHE A 282 14.80 -9.32 -6.97
CA PHE A 282 15.50 -10.37 -7.71
C PHE A 282 15.98 -9.87 -9.07
N PRO A 283 17.17 -10.33 -9.52
CA PRO A 283 18.12 -11.16 -8.79
C PRO A 283 18.74 -10.41 -7.60
N GLY A 284 19.05 -11.14 -6.55
CA GLY A 284 19.65 -10.65 -5.30
C GLY A 284 20.77 -11.57 -4.83
N SER A 285 21.30 -11.34 -3.62
CA SER A 285 22.33 -12.18 -3.00
C SER A 285 21.83 -13.60 -2.70
N ARG A 286 20.54 -13.77 -2.50
CA ARG A 286 19.86 -15.07 -2.32
C ARG A 286 18.85 -15.27 -3.43
N ARG A 287 18.79 -16.49 -3.95
CA ARG A 287 17.81 -16.85 -4.96
C ARG A 287 16.40 -16.99 -4.38
N ALA A 288 15.39 -16.63 -5.17
CA ALA A 288 13.99 -16.79 -4.81
C ALA A 288 13.65 -18.23 -4.39
N HIS A 289 14.14 -19.21 -5.13
CA HIS A 289 13.96 -20.63 -4.82
C HIS A 289 14.46 -20.99 -3.41
N ASP A 290 15.62 -20.47 -2.98
CA ASP A 290 16.21 -20.82 -1.68
C ASP A 290 15.49 -20.16 -0.52
N ILE A 291 14.99 -18.94 -0.72
CA ILE A 291 14.18 -18.22 0.27
C ILE A 291 12.87 -18.95 0.53
N TRP A 292 12.11 -19.25 -0.53
CA TRP A 292 10.75 -19.75 -0.40
C TRP A 292 10.66 -21.25 -0.06
N ARG A 293 11.65 -22.05 -0.44
CA ARG A 293 11.74 -23.46 -0.03
C ARG A 293 11.89 -23.61 1.49
N THR A 294 12.66 -22.74 2.11
CA THR A 294 12.89 -22.76 3.56
C THR A 294 11.66 -22.29 4.33
N GLU A 295 10.92 -21.32 3.82
CA GLU A 295 9.71 -20.80 4.48
C GLU A 295 8.53 -21.77 4.43
N GLU A 296 8.40 -22.59 3.38
CA GLU A 296 7.33 -23.59 3.26
C GLU A 296 7.43 -24.69 4.33
N SER A 297 8.64 -25.05 4.73
CA SER A 297 8.90 -26.07 5.76
C SER A 297 8.65 -25.60 7.20
N GLY A 298 8.49 -24.30 7.44
CA GLY A 298 8.33 -23.71 8.78
C GLY A 298 6.91 -23.25 9.14
N ARG A 299 5.93 -23.39 8.24
CA ARG A 299 4.57 -22.90 8.45
C ARG A 299 3.73 -23.88 9.28
N GLU A 300 3.70 -23.67 10.60
CA GLU A 300 2.76 -24.35 11.49
C GLU A 300 1.38 -23.67 11.40
N VAL A 301 0.38 -24.42 10.90
CA VAL A 301 -1.00 -23.95 10.85
C VAL A 301 -1.64 -24.21 12.20
N ARG A 302 -1.85 -23.15 12.97
CA ARG A 302 -2.43 -23.24 14.33
C ARG A 302 -3.95 -23.11 14.30
N THR A 303 -4.65 -24.22 14.42
CA THR A 303 -6.12 -24.27 14.59
C THR A 303 -6.57 -24.30 16.06
N ASP A 304 -5.62 -24.36 16.98
CA ASP A 304 -5.84 -24.41 18.44
C ASP A 304 -6.21 -23.08 19.11
N LEU A 305 -6.31 -22.00 18.32
CA LEU A 305 -6.68 -20.69 18.84
C LEU A 305 -8.18 -20.63 19.21
N PRO A 306 -8.56 -19.90 20.28
CA PRO A 306 -9.95 -19.84 20.76
C PRO A 306 -10.99 -19.47 19.68
N ALA A 307 -10.63 -18.59 18.74
CA ALA A 307 -11.51 -18.22 17.63
C ALA A 307 -11.81 -19.39 16.67
N TYR A 308 -10.84 -20.25 16.41
CA TYR A 308 -11.05 -21.44 15.56
C TYR A 308 -11.79 -22.52 16.31
N GLN A 309 -11.54 -22.70 17.61
CA GLN A 309 -12.31 -23.61 18.47
C GLN A 309 -13.79 -23.18 18.54
N ALA A 310 -14.06 -21.87 18.64
CA ALA A 310 -15.43 -21.37 18.61
C ALA A 310 -16.12 -21.65 17.28
N LEU A 311 -15.41 -21.49 16.13
CA LEU A 311 -15.93 -21.84 14.82
C LEU A 311 -16.17 -23.33 14.65
N GLU A 312 -15.28 -24.18 15.17
CA GLU A 312 -15.46 -25.64 15.21
C GLU A 312 -16.70 -26.03 16.01
N ALA A 313 -16.91 -25.40 17.17
CA ALA A 313 -18.11 -25.62 18.00
C ALA A 313 -19.41 -25.19 17.30
N THR A 314 -19.37 -24.29 16.31
CA THR A 314 -20.52 -23.92 15.47
C THR A 314 -20.71 -24.82 14.24
N GLY A 315 -19.92 -25.88 14.10
CA GLY A 315 -20.05 -26.86 13.01
C GLY A 315 -19.15 -26.62 11.80
N ALA A 316 -18.15 -25.75 11.94
CA ALA A 316 -17.16 -25.58 10.88
C ALA A 316 -16.27 -26.83 10.76
N ASP A 317 -16.07 -27.32 9.55
CA ASP A 317 -15.22 -28.51 9.33
C ASP A 317 -13.73 -28.17 9.54
N GLN A 318 -12.98 -29.15 10.03
CA GLN A 318 -11.58 -29.01 10.39
C GLN A 318 -10.68 -28.70 9.18
N CYS A 319 -11.05 -29.13 7.98
CA CYS A 319 -10.33 -28.83 6.76
C CYS A 319 -10.53 -27.35 6.34
N GLY A 320 -11.74 -26.83 6.51
CA GLY A 320 -12.05 -25.40 6.33
C GLY A 320 -11.35 -24.52 7.35
N LEU A 321 -11.28 -24.93 8.62
CA LEU A 321 -10.55 -24.25 9.69
C LEU A 321 -9.05 -24.23 9.42
N THR A 322 -8.46 -25.33 8.99
CA THR A 322 -7.04 -25.40 8.60
C THR A 322 -6.73 -24.46 7.42
N LYS A 323 -7.61 -24.43 6.42
CA LYS A 323 -7.49 -23.47 5.29
C LYS A 323 -7.62 -22.03 5.76
N LEU A 324 -8.55 -21.74 6.68
CA LEU A 324 -8.75 -20.39 7.21
C LEU A 324 -7.55 -19.95 8.07
N ALA A 325 -7.07 -20.84 8.95
CA ALA A 325 -5.91 -20.58 9.80
C ALA A 325 -4.61 -20.46 9.01
N GLY A 326 -4.52 -21.14 7.86
CA GLY A 326 -3.41 -21.08 6.93
C GLY A 326 -3.43 -19.90 5.97
N ARG A 327 -4.46 -19.05 5.98
CA ARG A 327 -4.54 -17.89 5.10
C ARG A 327 -3.89 -16.64 5.73
N THR A 328 -3.18 -15.88 4.92
CA THR A 328 -2.73 -14.54 5.30
C THR A 328 -3.93 -13.61 5.41
N VAL A 329 -4.07 -12.93 6.52
CA VAL A 329 -5.08 -11.88 6.69
C VAL A 329 -4.55 -10.62 6.05
N GLY A 330 -5.00 -10.30 4.85
CA GLY A 330 -4.62 -9.07 4.17
C GLY A 330 -5.30 -7.86 4.80
N ALA A 331 -4.51 -6.95 5.38
CA ALA A 331 -5.01 -5.64 5.79
C ALA A 331 -4.69 -4.61 4.69
N PRO A 332 -5.69 -3.88 4.15
CA PRO A 332 -5.47 -2.97 3.01
C PRO A 332 -4.40 -1.91 3.27
N PHE A 333 -4.33 -1.38 4.49
CA PHE A 333 -3.32 -0.39 4.86
C PHE A 333 -1.90 -0.97 4.91
N VAL A 334 -1.72 -2.26 5.27
CA VAL A 334 -0.41 -2.93 5.18
C VAL A 334 -0.03 -3.16 3.72
N GLY A 335 -1.00 -3.57 2.89
CA GLY A 335 -0.83 -3.64 1.43
C GLY A 335 -0.41 -2.31 0.83
N ALA A 336 -1.02 -1.19 1.26
CA ALA A 336 -0.68 0.15 0.80
C ALA A 336 0.76 0.55 1.20
N VAL A 337 1.21 0.23 2.42
CA VAL A 337 2.61 0.45 2.84
C VAL A 337 3.55 -0.41 2.01
N ALA A 338 3.28 -1.70 1.85
CA ALA A 338 4.09 -2.58 1.02
C ALA A 338 4.17 -2.10 -0.43
N ALA A 339 3.07 -1.60 -0.99
CA ALA A 339 3.04 -1.04 -2.33
C ALA A 339 3.85 0.25 -2.43
N ALA A 340 3.76 1.15 -1.45
CA ALA A 340 4.57 2.36 -1.42
C ALA A 340 6.07 2.01 -1.38
N VAL A 341 6.46 0.98 -0.64
CA VAL A 341 7.85 0.50 -0.57
C VAL A 341 8.28 -0.12 -1.90
N VAL A 342 7.49 -1.02 -2.50
CA VAL A 342 7.83 -1.71 -3.76
C VAL A 342 7.87 -0.75 -4.94
N VAL A 343 6.86 0.08 -5.11
CA VAL A 343 6.84 1.08 -6.18
C VAL A 343 7.89 2.17 -5.91
N GLY A 344 8.11 2.52 -4.64
CA GLY A 344 9.20 3.39 -4.21
C GLY A 344 10.58 2.82 -4.57
N GLU A 345 10.81 1.51 -4.38
CA GLU A 345 12.04 0.82 -4.81
C GLU A 345 12.26 0.98 -6.32
N LEU A 346 11.24 0.66 -7.11
CA LEU A 346 11.29 0.81 -8.55
C LEU A 346 11.61 2.26 -8.98
N LEU A 347 10.89 3.23 -8.41
CA LEU A 347 11.11 4.65 -8.72
C LEU A 347 12.49 5.14 -8.29
N ARG A 348 12.99 4.69 -7.14
CA ARG A 348 14.32 5.03 -6.66
C ARG A 348 15.39 4.54 -7.63
N MET A 349 15.31 3.29 -8.09
CA MET A 349 16.24 2.74 -9.08
C MET A 349 16.18 3.50 -10.41
N VAL A 350 14.98 3.85 -10.92
CA VAL A 350 14.80 4.61 -12.16
C VAL A 350 15.36 6.02 -12.05
N ASN A 351 15.36 6.62 -10.84
CA ASN A 351 15.87 7.97 -10.60
C ASN A 351 17.29 7.99 -10.00
N GLY A 352 18.07 6.91 -10.15
CA GLY A 352 19.49 6.85 -9.82
C GLY A 352 19.82 6.66 -8.34
N GLY A 353 18.86 6.21 -7.53
CA GLY A 353 19.08 5.86 -6.13
C GLY A 353 19.64 4.44 -5.96
N HIS A 354 19.99 4.09 -4.73
CA HIS A 354 20.46 2.75 -4.39
C HIS A 354 19.33 1.73 -4.48
N ALA A 355 19.63 0.52 -4.93
CA ALA A 355 18.73 -0.62 -4.85
C ALA A 355 18.86 -1.30 -3.48
N TYR A 356 17.75 -1.88 -2.99
CA TYR A 356 17.74 -2.70 -1.78
C TYR A 356 17.16 -4.06 -2.11
N GLU A 357 17.88 -5.12 -1.74
CA GLU A 357 17.42 -6.49 -2.01
C GLU A 357 16.41 -7.00 -0.99
N LEU A 358 16.37 -6.38 0.21
CA LEU A 358 15.43 -6.72 1.28
C LEU A 358 15.03 -5.47 2.05
N ILE A 359 13.73 -5.30 2.23
CA ILE A 359 13.17 -4.39 3.25
C ILE A 359 12.11 -5.20 4.00
N ASP A 360 12.36 -5.44 5.29
CA ASP A 360 11.46 -6.18 6.19
C ASP A 360 11.02 -5.26 7.32
N GLY A 361 9.74 -5.02 7.44
CA GLY A 361 9.18 -4.10 8.42
C GLY A 361 7.87 -4.59 9.03
N HIS A 362 7.56 -4.06 10.20
CA HIS A 362 6.35 -4.37 10.91
C HIS A 362 5.70 -3.09 11.45
N LEU A 363 4.44 -2.82 11.11
CA LEU A 363 3.78 -1.55 11.45
C LEU A 363 3.52 -1.37 12.96
N ARG A 364 3.65 -2.44 13.74
CA ARG A 364 3.67 -2.32 15.20
C ARG A 364 4.93 -1.61 15.71
N ASN A 365 6.04 -1.76 15.00
CA ASN A 365 7.30 -1.11 15.34
C ASN A 365 8.18 -0.95 14.08
N LEU A 366 7.87 0.05 13.27
CA LEU A 366 8.52 0.29 11.99
C LEU A 366 9.99 0.76 12.14
N ASP A 367 10.38 1.24 13.32
CA ASP A 367 11.76 1.63 13.59
C ASP A 367 12.72 0.43 13.65
N HIS A 368 12.21 -0.76 14.01
CA HIS A 368 12.97 -2.02 14.01
C HIS A 368 12.80 -2.78 12.69
N ARG A 369 13.10 -2.12 11.59
CA ARG A 369 13.09 -2.73 10.25
C ARG A 369 14.46 -3.25 9.87
N THR A 370 14.50 -4.30 9.05
CA THR A 370 15.74 -4.78 8.42
C THR A 370 15.79 -4.26 6.99
N VAL A 371 16.91 -3.65 6.64
CA VAL A 371 17.15 -3.14 5.29
C VAL A 371 18.51 -3.63 4.80
N VAL A 372 18.52 -4.33 3.66
CA VAL A 372 19.74 -4.86 3.05
C VAL A 372 19.92 -4.21 1.68
N ARG A 373 21.03 -3.50 1.48
CA ARG A 373 21.37 -2.93 0.19
C ARG A 373 21.72 -4.05 -0.80
N ALA A 374 21.24 -3.90 -2.03
CA ALA A 374 21.72 -4.74 -3.12
C ALA A 374 23.19 -4.42 -3.43
N ALA A 375 23.93 -5.43 -3.86
CA ALA A 375 25.20 -5.19 -4.56
C ALA A 375 24.95 -4.33 -5.81
N GLU A 376 25.97 -3.64 -6.34
CA GLU A 376 25.81 -2.77 -7.51
C GLU A 376 25.02 -3.48 -8.62
N GLY A 377 23.91 -2.83 -9.01
CA GLY A 377 22.83 -3.50 -9.69
C GLY A 377 23.13 -3.82 -11.14
N GLN A 378 22.65 -4.96 -11.60
CA GLN A 378 22.55 -5.25 -13.00
C GLN A 378 21.62 -4.25 -13.70
N PRO A 379 21.92 -3.84 -14.94
CA PRO A 379 21.04 -2.97 -15.73
C PRO A 379 19.65 -3.58 -15.84
N PHE A 380 18.63 -2.75 -15.65
CA PHE A 380 17.25 -3.14 -15.89
C PHE A 380 16.53 -1.99 -16.63
N ASN A 381 15.54 -2.34 -17.42
CA ASN A 381 14.78 -1.36 -18.18
C ASN A 381 13.26 -1.57 -17.99
N PRO A 382 12.59 -0.78 -17.13
CA PRO A 382 11.14 -0.82 -16.97
C PRO A 382 10.43 0.07 -18.01
N GLY A 383 11.09 0.46 -19.12
CA GLY A 383 10.68 1.61 -19.88
C GLY A 383 10.80 2.91 -19.06
N SER A 384 10.71 4.05 -19.69
CA SER A 384 10.60 5.30 -18.93
C SER A 384 9.80 6.34 -19.70
N THR A 385 8.97 7.08 -18.97
CA THR A 385 8.27 8.28 -19.45
C THR A 385 8.49 9.41 -18.47
N GLU A 386 8.20 10.64 -18.88
CA GLU A 386 8.42 11.82 -18.04
C GLU A 386 7.32 11.95 -16.98
N ALA A 387 7.73 12.42 -15.80
CA ALA A 387 6.80 12.87 -14.77
C ALA A 387 6.29 14.28 -15.10
N GLU A 388 5.00 14.52 -14.90
CA GLU A 388 4.41 15.86 -15.03
C GLU A 388 5.11 16.82 -14.04
N ARG A 389 5.67 17.93 -14.56
CA ARG A 389 6.38 18.91 -13.73
C ARG A 389 5.40 19.64 -12.81
N ALA A 390 5.79 19.86 -11.56
CA ALA A 390 5.00 20.57 -10.56
C ALA A 390 4.48 21.94 -11.07
N ALA A 391 5.28 22.66 -11.87
CA ALA A 391 4.87 23.93 -12.48
C ALA A 391 3.69 23.84 -13.47
N LYS A 392 3.40 22.66 -14.06
CA LYS A 392 2.19 22.45 -14.87
C LYS A 392 0.96 22.13 -14.00
N ARG A 393 1.17 21.50 -12.85
CA ARG A 393 0.11 21.25 -11.84
C ARG A 393 -0.43 22.57 -11.28
N ASP A 394 0.45 23.52 -10.92
CA ASP A 394 0.07 24.85 -10.42
C ASP A 394 -0.81 25.61 -11.42
N ARG A 395 -0.55 25.52 -12.73
CA ARG A 395 -1.38 26.19 -13.74
C ARG A 395 -2.79 25.60 -13.88
N ARG A 396 -3.02 24.36 -13.49
CA ARG A 396 -4.37 23.78 -13.37
C ARG A 396 -5.05 24.16 -12.05
N SER A 397 -4.26 24.55 -11.05
CA SER A 397 -4.68 24.94 -9.70
C SER A 397 -4.89 26.44 -9.50
N THR A 398 -4.34 27.32 -10.35
CA THR A 398 -4.41 28.79 -10.19
C THR A 398 -5.80 29.41 -10.39
N ALA A 399 -6.85 28.61 -10.44
CA ALA A 399 -8.22 29.13 -10.37
C ALA A 399 -8.79 29.18 -8.93
N THR A 400 -8.06 28.74 -7.90
CA THR A 400 -8.58 28.80 -6.51
C THR A 400 -7.44 28.84 -5.50
N GLU A 401 -7.45 29.85 -4.62
CA GLU A 401 -6.50 30.00 -3.51
C GLU A 401 -6.49 28.74 -2.62
N PHE A 402 -5.31 28.26 -2.28
CA PHE A 402 -5.08 27.14 -1.37
C PHE A 402 -5.67 27.45 0.01
N GLN A 403 -6.72 26.73 0.39
CA GLN A 403 -7.18 26.69 1.78
C GLN A 403 -6.64 25.43 2.49
N PRO A 404 -6.44 25.46 3.82
CA PRO A 404 -5.76 24.40 4.56
C PRO A 404 -6.51 23.06 4.57
N TYR A 405 -5.74 21.98 4.63
CA TYR A 405 -6.14 20.58 4.55
C TYR A 405 -7.03 20.11 5.72
N ALA A 406 -7.75 19.02 5.50
CA ALA A 406 -8.84 18.52 6.34
C ALA A 406 -8.43 17.57 7.48
N CYS A 407 -9.21 17.52 8.52
CA CYS A 407 -9.15 16.50 9.59
C CYS A 407 -9.96 15.25 9.22
N VAL A 408 -9.44 14.08 9.51
CA VAL A 408 -10.13 12.80 9.33
C VAL A 408 -10.41 12.17 10.69
N GLY A 409 -11.70 11.96 11.00
CA GLY A 409 -12.13 11.26 12.20
C GLY A 409 -12.68 9.88 11.90
N ALA A 410 -12.29 8.86 12.65
CA ALA A 410 -12.80 7.51 12.52
C ALA A 410 -13.86 7.21 13.59
N THR A 411 -15.00 6.65 13.19
CA THR A 411 -16.05 6.19 14.11
C THR A 411 -15.63 4.90 14.80
N PRO A 412 -15.86 4.71 16.11
CA PRO A 412 -15.48 3.49 16.81
C PRO A 412 -16.16 2.26 16.20
N LEU A 413 -15.42 1.17 16.11
CA LEU A 413 -15.99 -0.15 15.90
C LEU A 413 -16.95 -0.43 17.07
N ALA A 414 -18.21 -0.64 16.76
CA ALA A 414 -19.12 -1.28 17.70
C ALA A 414 -18.57 -2.70 17.95
N LEU A 415 -17.91 -2.90 19.08
CA LEU A 415 -17.66 -4.25 19.59
C LEU A 415 -19.04 -4.86 19.82
N VAL A 416 -19.41 -5.85 19.02
CA VAL A 416 -20.54 -6.74 19.33
C VAL A 416 -20.19 -7.35 20.68
N PRO A 417 -20.97 -7.12 21.76
CA PRO A 417 -20.70 -7.77 23.01
C PRO A 417 -20.84 -9.27 22.75
N ASN A 418 -19.81 -10.04 23.11
CA ASN A 418 -19.93 -11.48 23.22
C ASN A 418 -21.08 -11.75 24.17
N GLY A 419 -22.24 -12.07 23.61
CA GLY A 419 -23.37 -12.62 24.36
C GLY A 419 -22.88 -13.90 25.02
N GLY A 420 -23.14 -13.98 26.32
CA GLY A 420 -22.74 -15.03 27.23
C GLY A 420 -23.14 -16.46 26.83
#